data_8b09b63a11dbf26b077ef12684e63e5c
#
_entry.id   8b09b63a11dbf26b077ef12684e63e5c
#
_cell.length_a   1.000
_cell.length_b   1.000
_cell.length_c   1.000
_cell.angle_alpha   90.00
_cell.angle_beta   90.00
_cell.angle_gamma   90.00
#
_symmetry.space_group_name_H-M   'P 1'
#
loop_
_entity.id
_entity.type
_entity.pdbx_description
1 polymer ?
#
loop_
_entity_poly.entity_id
_entity_poly.type
_entity_poly.pdbx_seq_one_letter_code
_entity_poly.pdbx_strand_id
1 'polypeptide(L)'
;EGAVLAQCGAALARAAETRVPSDESCRTWAAFHRSPVAMALVAAVALAMLAAPQAFGAILLVIAAASLGLLVVLKLAALVAALWPPGPAPTPAEGGIFPTISIIVALYRESDIAPRLVARLARLDYPADLLDVILVVEADDQITRDALARSELPQWMRVITVPNGSVKTKPRALNHALDYARGAIVGIYDAEDAPDPDQLQKVVAQFQRSGPEVACLQGVLDYYNPHTNWLSRCFTIEYAGWFRLILPGIARMGLVVPLGGTTLFFRRSVLEELGAWDAHNV
;
A
#
# COMPACT_ATOMS: atom_id res chain seq x y z
N GLU A 1 7.41 34.23 -10.10
CA GLU A 1 7.84 32.81 -9.71
C GLU A 1 6.78 32.10 -8.90
N GLY A 2 6.24 32.66 -7.80
CA GLY A 2 5.22 32.02 -6.95
C GLY A 2 3.94 31.63 -7.69
N ALA A 3 3.46 32.44 -8.65
CA ALA A 3 2.26 32.11 -9.42
C ALA A 3 2.49 30.94 -10.41
N VAL A 4 3.67 30.83 -10.99
CA VAL A 4 4.04 29.73 -11.89
C VAL A 4 4.19 28.44 -11.12
N LEU A 5 4.84 28.47 -9.95
CA LEU A 5 4.98 27.32 -9.06
C LEU A 5 3.62 26.83 -8.55
N ALA A 6 2.71 27.75 -8.21
CA ALA A 6 1.34 27.40 -7.81
C ALA A 6 0.53 26.78 -8.97
N GLN A 7 0.68 27.30 -10.20
CA GLN A 7 0.01 26.73 -11.38
C GLN A 7 0.57 25.34 -11.73
N CYS A 8 1.90 25.16 -11.68
CA CYS A 8 2.52 23.85 -11.89
C CYS A 8 2.08 22.85 -10.82
N GLY A 9 2.06 23.25 -9.54
CA GLY A 9 1.59 22.41 -8.45
C GLY A 9 0.14 21.98 -8.61
N ALA A 10 -0.76 22.90 -9.00
CA ALA A 10 -2.16 22.59 -9.25
C ALA A 10 -2.37 21.66 -10.48
N ALA A 11 -1.51 21.78 -11.50
CA ALA A 11 -1.53 20.89 -12.66
C ALA A 11 -1.06 19.46 -12.26
N LEU A 12 0.02 19.35 -11.49
CA LEU A 12 0.52 18.09 -10.97
C LEU A 12 -0.48 17.42 -10.01
N ALA A 13 -1.14 18.21 -9.16
CA ALA A 13 -2.19 17.67 -8.27
C ALA A 13 -3.37 17.08 -9.06
N ARG A 14 -3.80 17.74 -10.13
CA ARG A 14 -4.83 17.22 -11.03
C ARG A 14 -4.34 15.99 -11.80
N ALA A 15 -3.12 16.00 -12.27
CA ALA A 15 -2.52 14.85 -12.92
C ALA A 15 -2.47 13.62 -11.97
N ALA A 16 -2.16 13.84 -10.69
CA ALA A 16 -2.18 12.79 -9.68
C ALA A 16 -3.58 12.17 -9.45
N GLU A 17 -4.67 12.94 -9.67
CA GLU A 17 -6.05 12.47 -9.55
C GLU A 17 -6.54 11.68 -10.79
N THR A 18 -5.94 11.91 -11.94
CA THR A 18 -6.39 11.35 -13.22
C THR A 18 -5.37 10.42 -13.87
N ARG A 19 -4.37 9.98 -13.09
CA ARG A 19 -3.26 9.13 -13.58
C ARG A 19 -3.75 7.79 -14.11
N VAL A 20 -4.71 7.18 -13.41
CA VAL A 20 -5.36 5.94 -13.85
C VAL A 20 -6.48 6.26 -14.84
N PRO A 21 -6.61 5.52 -15.96
CA PRO A 21 -7.72 5.65 -16.91
C PRO A 21 -9.09 5.53 -16.25
N SER A 22 -10.12 6.15 -16.85
CA SER A 22 -11.44 6.22 -16.23
C SER A 22 -12.15 4.88 -16.11
N ASP A 23 -11.88 3.97 -17.00
CA ASP A 23 -12.41 2.60 -17.05
C ASP A 23 -11.75 1.66 -16.04
N GLU A 24 -10.55 2.00 -15.58
CA GLU A 24 -9.80 1.27 -14.54
C GLU A 24 -9.89 1.93 -13.15
N SER A 25 -10.57 3.07 -13.03
CA SER A 25 -10.67 3.85 -11.79
C SER A 25 -12.00 3.67 -11.09
N CYS A 26 -11.97 3.63 -9.76
CA CYS A 26 -13.16 3.60 -8.91
C CYS A 26 -14.05 4.85 -9.03
N ARG A 27 -13.57 5.93 -9.66
CA ARG A 27 -14.35 7.17 -9.87
C ARG A 27 -15.64 6.97 -10.69
N THR A 28 -15.72 5.91 -11.49
CA THR A 28 -16.90 5.60 -12.29
C THR A 28 -17.90 4.69 -11.57
N TRP A 29 -17.53 4.09 -10.43
CA TRP A 29 -18.38 3.16 -9.67
C TRP A 29 -19.64 3.82 -9.10
N ALA A 30 -19.62 5.11 -8.82
CA ALA A 30 -20.81 5.84 -8.38
C ALA A 30 -21.98 5.79 -9.36
N ALA A 31 -21.74 5.48 -10.63
CA ALA A 31 -22.77 5.34 -11.65
C ALA A 31 -23.46 3.97 -11.62
N PHE A 32 -22.82 2.92 -11.09
CA PHE A 32 -23.34 1.54 -11.14
C PHE A 32 -24.63 1.38 -10.32
N HIS A 33 -24.71 1.95 -9.12
CA HIS A 33 -25.90 1.84 -8.26
C HIS A 33 -27.13 2.60 -8.81
N ARG A 34 -26.92 3.52 -9.77
CA ARG A 34 -27.98 4.22 -10.50
C ARG A 34 -28.34 3.55 -11.82
N SER A 35 -27.66 2.45 -12.16
CA SER A 35 -27.94 1.70 -13.37
C SER A 35 -29.30 1.03 -13.27
N PRO A 36 -30.16 1.13 -14.30
CA PRO A 36 -31.43 0.43 -14.34
C PRO A 36 -31.26 -1.10 -14.25
N VAL A 37 -30.14 -1.62 -14.72
CA VAL A 37 -29.78 -3.04 -14.61
C VAL A 37 -29.52 -3.42 -13.14
N ALA A 38 -28.80 -2.60 -12.39
CA ALA A 38 -28.54 -2.86 -10.96
C ALA A 38 -29.85 -2.81 -10.16
N MET A 39 -30.71 -1.83 -10.46
CA MET A 39 -32.03 -1.71 -9.82
C MET A 39 -32.94 -2.89 -10.15
N ALA A 40 -32.97 -3.33 -11.42
CA ALA A 40 -33.72 -4.51 -11.83
C ALA A 40 -33.20 -5.80 -11.15
N LEU A 41 -31.90 -5.94 -10.99
CA LEU A 41 -31.29 -7.07 -10.27
C LEU A 41 -31.69 -7.07 -8.80
N VAL A 42 -31.62 -5.92 -8.12
CA VAL A 42 -32.05 -5.78 -6.72
C VAL A 42 -33.53 -6.12 -6.58
N ALA A 43 -34.38 -5.61 -7.49
CA ALA A 43 -35.80 -5.92 -7.50
C ALA A 43 -36.07 -7.42 -7.74
N ALA A 44 -35.36 -8.06 -8.64
CA ALA A 44 -35.45 -9.51 -8.90
C ALA A 44 -35.07 -10.33 -7.67
N VAL A 45 -33.97 -9.95 -6.99
CA VAL A 45 -33.54 -10.60 -5.74
C VAL A 45 -34.60 -10.44 -4.64
N ALA A 46 -35.14 -9.23 -4.47
CA ALA A 46 -36.20 -8.97 -3.50
C ALA A 46 -37.46 -9.79 -3.82
N LEU A 47 -37.87 -9.86 -5.09
CA LEU A 47 -39.00 -10.66 -5.52
C LEU A 47 -38.79 -12.16 -5.27
N ALA A 48 -37.62 -12.69 -5.57
CA ALA A 48 -37.27 -14.09 -5.30
C ALA A 48 -37.31 -14.41 -3.79
N MET A 49 -36.83 -13.49 -2.96
CA MET A 49 -36.88 -13.61 -1.49
C MET A 49 -38.31 -13.64 -0.98
N LEU A 50 -39.21 -12.84 -1.56
CA LEU A 50 -40.63 -12.78 -1.16
C LEU A 50 -41.46 -13.96 -1.71
N ALA A 51 -41.17 -14.38 -2.96
CA ALA A 51 -41.94 -15.42 -3.63
C ALA A 51 -41.60 -16.84 -3.12
N ALA A 52 -40.34 -17.11 -2.77
CA ALA A 52 -39.88 -18.43 -2.34
C ALA A 52 -38.79 -18.32 -1.25
N PRO A 53 -39.13 -17.83 -0.05
CA PRO A 53 -38.12 -17.53 0.99
C PRO A 53 -37.27 -18.74 1.41
N GLN A 54 -37.89 -19.93 1.46
CA GLN A 54 -37.16 -21.15 1.82
C GLN A 54 -36.15 -21.56 0.74
N ALA A 55 -36.55 -21.55 -0.53
CA ALA A 55 -35.65 -21.87 -1.64
C ALA A 55 -34.55 -20.82 -1.77
N PHE A 56 -34.88 -19.55 -1.62
CA PHE A 56 -33.91 -18.45 -1.62
C PHE A 56 -32.88 -18.60 -0.50
N GLY A 57 -33.34 -18.89 0.74
CA GLY A 57 -32.47 -19.15 1.88
C GLY A 57 -31.56 -20.36 1.69
N ALA A 58 -32.11 -21.46 1.11
CA ALA A 58 -31.31 -22.65 0.81
C ALA A 58 -30.22 -22.37 -0.24
N ILE A 59 -30.54 -21.61 -1.29
CA ILE A 59 -29.54 -21.20 -2.31
C ILE A 59 -28.45 -20.34 -1.69
N LEU A 60 -28.81 -19.35 -0.88
CA LEU A 60 -27.84 -18.51 -0.18
C LEU A 60 -26.92 -19.33 0.74
N LEU A 61 -27.49 -20.30 1.47
CA LEU A 61 -26.73 -21.19 2.34
C LEU A 61 -25.72 -22.02 1.52
N VAL A 62 -26.16 -22.59 0.39
CA VAL A 62 -25.29 -23.36 -0.50
C VAL A 62 -24.17 -22.47 -1.07
N ILE A 63 -24.49 -21.27 -1.52
CA ILE A 63 -23.48 -20.31 -2.04
C ILE A 63 -22.50 -19.95 -0.92
N ALA A 64 -22.98 -19.65 0.27
CA ALA A 64 -22.11 -19.30 1.41
C ALA A 64 -21.23 -20.48 1.81
N ALA A 65 -21.77 -21.69 1.89
CA ALA A 65 -21.01 -22.90 2.21
C ALA A 65 -19.95 -23.22 1.13
N ALA A 66 -20.31 -23.09 -0.15
CA ALA A 66 -19.40 -23.32 -1.25
C ALA A 66 -18.27 -22.26 -1.28
N SER A 67 -18.60 -20.98 -1.06
CA SER A 67 -17.62 -19.89 -0.96
C SER A 67 -16.66 -20.08 0.20
N LEU A 68 -17.18 -20.45 1.37
CA LEU A 68 -16.37 -20.76 2.54
C LEU A 68 -15.47 -21.98 2.30
N GLY A 69 -16.02 -23.05 1.70
CA GLY A 69 -15.26 -24.24 1.31
C GLY A 69 -14.13 -23.91 0.35
N LEU A 70 -14.40 -23.11 -0.68
CA LEU A 70 -13.38 -22.65 -1.62
C LEU A 70 -12.28 -21.84 -0.92
N LEU A 71 -12.66 -20.91 -0.04
CA LEU A 71 -11.71 -20.12 0.75
C LEU A 71 -10.82 -21.00 1.64
N VAL A 72 -11.41 -22.01 2.31
CA VAL A 72 -10.66 -22.96 3.13
C VAL A 72 -9.68 -23.76 2.27
N VAL A 73 -10.12 -24.28 1.13
CA VAL A 73 -9.26 -25.02 0.19
C VAL A 73 -8.10 -24.14 -0.30
N LEU A 74 -8.39 -22.88 -0.68
CA LEU A 74 -7.35 -21.94 -1.10
C LEU A 74 -6.33 -21.67 0.02
N LYS A 75 -6.79 -21.43 1.26
CA LYS A 75 -5.90 -21.22 2.41
C LYS A 75 -5.06 -22.47 2.72
N LEU A 76 -5.64 -23.66 2.64
CA LEU A 76 -4.90 -24.91 2.83
C LEU A 76 -3.87 -25.14 1.72
N ALA A 77 -4.23 -24.88 0.47
CA ALA A 77 -3.30 -24.98 -0.65
C ALA A 77 -2.14 -23.96 -0.50
N ALA A 78 -2.43 -22.73 -0.10
CA ALA A 78 -1.42 -21.73 0.18
C ALA A 78 -0.51 -22.15 1.36
N LEU A 79 -1.09 -22.70 2.43
CA LEU A 79 -0.32 -23.24 3.55
C LEU A 79 0.62 -24.37 3.11
N VAL A 80 0.13 -25.33 2.34
CA VAL A 80 0.96 -26.43 1.81
C VAL A 80 2.08 -25.88 0.91
N ALA A 81 1.75 -24.92 0.02
CA ALA A 81 2.75 -24.25 -0.80
C ALA A 81 3.78 -23.48 0.03
N ALA A 82 3.37 -22.87 1.16
CA ALA A 82 4.26 -22.15 2.06
C ALA A 82 5.21 -23.07 2.84
N LEU A 83 4.87 -24.34 3.03
CA LEU A 83 5.74 -25.33 3.67
C LEU A 83 6.89 -25.79 2.78
N TRP A 84 6.84 -25.51 1.47
CA TRP A 84 8.01 -25.71 0.60
C TRP A 84 9.14 -24.81 1.09
N PRO A 85 10.37 -25.32 1.21
CA PRO A 85 11.45 -24.53 1.79
C PRO A 85 11.60 -23.21 1.00
N PRO A 86 11.65 -22.05 1.68
CA PRO A 86 11.97 -20.82 1.03
C PRO A 86 13.37 -20.93 0.40
N GLY A 87 13.57 -20.28 -0.72
CA GLY A 87 14.94 -20.07 -1.22
C GLY A 87 15.80 -19.41 -0.12
N PRO A 88 17.12 -19.48 -0.22
CA PRO A 88 18.01 -18.86 0.75
C PRO A 88 17.60 -17.40 0.97
N ALA A 89 17.60 -16.97 2.25
CA ALA A 89 17.27 -15.59 2.60
C ALA A 89 18.13 -14.61 1.78
N PRO A 90 17.58 -13.49 1.32
CA PRO A 90 18.35 -12.49 0.64
C PRO A 90 19.44 -11.97 1.58
N THR A 91 20.69 -12.31 1.30
CA THR A 91 21.83 -11.69 1.95
C THR A 91 22.22 -10.45 1.16
N PRO A 92 22.48 -9.32 1.82
CA PRO A 92 23.03 -8.16 1.14
C PRO A 92 24.25 -8.59 0.33
N ALA A 93 24.34 -8.18 -0.93
CA ALA A 93 25.52 -8.47 -1.74
C ALA A 93 26.71 -7.70 -1.14
N GLU A 94 27.70 -8.39 -0.63
CA GLU A 94 28.97 -7.76 -0.24
C GLU A 94 29.56 -7.06 -1.48
N GLY A 95 29.66 -5.72 -1.43
CA GLY A 95 30.13 -4.89 -2.54
C GLY A 95 29.11 -4.60 -3.64
N GLY A 96 27.82 -4.88 -3.42
CA GLY A 96 26.76 -4.54 -4.36
C GLY A 96 26.57 -3.03 -4.53
N ILE A 97 26.24 -2.59 -5.76
CA ILE A 97 25.85 -1.20 -6.02
C ILE A 97 24.43 -1.00 -5.43
N PHE A 98 24.34 -0.14 -4.42
CA PHE A 98 23.05 0.27 -3.87
C PHE A 98 22.37 1.27 -4.82
N PRO A 99 21.12 1.01 -5.27
CA PRO A 99 20.35 2.00 -6.03
C PRO A 99 19.83 3.10 -5.09
N THR A 100 19.52 4.26 -5.64
CA THR A 100 18.73 5.25 -4.89
C THR A 100 17.35 4.71 -4.60
N ILE A 101 16.89 4.84 -3.35
CA ILE A 101 15.54 4.46 -2.91
C ILE A 101 14.79 5.70 -2.45
N SER A 102 13.58 5.92 -2.97
CA SER A 102 12.65 6.90 -2.44
C SER A 102 11.64 6.21 -1.52
N ILE A 103 11.49 6.70 -0.30
CA ILE A 103 10.45 6.28 0.63
C ILE A 103 9.41 7.38 0.72
N ILE A 104 8.15 7.06 0.43
CA ILE A 104 7.04 8.00 0.51
C ILE A 104 6.21 7.68 1.74
N VAL A 105 5.99 8.69 2.58
CA VAL A 105 5.17 8.61 3.79
C VAL A 105 4.08 9.66 3.71
N ALA A 106 2.83 9.24 3.52
CA ALA A 106 1.68 10.15 3.54
C ALA A 106 1.24 10.39 4.98
N LEU A 107 1.17 11.67 5.37
CA LEU A 107 0.82 12.14 6.71
C LEU A 107 -0.46 12.96 6.65
N TYR A 108 -1.36 12.74 7.62
CA TYR A 108 -2.59 13.52 7.74
C TYR A 108 -3.04 13.66 9.20
N ARG A 109 -3.11 14.91 9.69
CA ARG A 109 -3.49 15.28 11.06
C ARG A 109 -2.60 14.65 12.16
N GLU A 110 -1.30 14.60 11.89
CA GLU A 110 -0.30 14.02 12.76
C GLU A 110 0.44 15.09 13.55
N SER A 111 0.07 15.29 14.84
CA SER A 111 0.67 16.32 15.68
C SER A 111 2.02 15.91 16.29
N ASP A 112 2.19 14.63 16.64
CA ASP A 112 3.29 14.14 17.48
C ASP A 112 4.16 13.09 16.78
N ILE A 113 3.80 12.70 15.56
CA ILE A 113 4.42 11.58 14.87
C ILE A 113 5.80 11.92 14.30
N ALA A 114 6.02 13.18 13.89
CA ALA A 114 7.21 13.57 13.16
C ALA A 114 8.52 13.21 13.90
N PRO A 115 8.74 13.52 15.19
CA PRO A 115 9.98 13.14 15.87
C PRO A 115 10.17 11.63 15.96
N ARG A 116 9.09 10.86 16.16
CA ARG A 116 9.14 9.40 16.25
C ARG A 116 9.44 8.78 14.91
N LEU A 117 8.80 9.25 13.85
CA LEU A 117 9.01 8.80 12.48
C LEU A 117 10.45 9.07 12.04
N VAL A 118 10.94 10.30 12.24
CA VAL A 118 12.34 10.66 11.94
C VAL A 118 13.31 9.75 12.67
N ALA A 119 13.11 9.55 13.97
CA ALA A 119 13.98 8.68 14.78
C ALA A 119 13.95 7.20 14.34
N ARG A 120 12.81 6.71 13.86
CA ARG A 120 12.67 5.34 13.33
C ARG A 120 13.38 5.20 11.99
N LEU A 121 13.13 6.12 11.06
CA LEU A 121 13.74 6.09 9.73
C LEU A 121 15.25 6.37 9.77
N ALA A 122 15.73 7.15 10.74
CA ALA A 122 17.15 7.37 10.96
C ALA A 122 17.92 6.11 11.41
N ARG A 123 17.21 5.03 11.78
CA ARG A 123 17.82 3.74 12.13
C ARG A 123 18.02 2.83 10.93
N LEU A 124 17.51 3.21 9.75
CA LEU A 124 17.73 2.44 8.52
C LEU A 124 19.22 2.40 8.17
N ASP A 125 19.74 1.20 8.02
CA ASP A 125 21.11 0.95 7.56
C ASP A 125 21.17 1.00 6.03
N TYR A 126 21.19 2.24 5.51
CA TYR A 126 21.29 2.51 4.08
C TYR A 126 22.11 3.79 3.86
N PRO A 127 22.94 3.88 2.79
CA PRO A 127 23.73 5.08 2.53
C PRO A 127 22.82 6.32 2.42
N ALA A 128 23.09 7.34 3.24
CA ALA A 128 22.26 8.54 3.31
C ALA A 128 22.15 9.29 1.97
N ASP A 129 23.21 9.26 1.16
CA ASP A 129 23.23 9.89 -0.17
C ASP A 129 22.35 9.17 -1.21
N LEU A 130 21.98 7.91 -0.93
CA LEU A 130 21.11 7.09 -1.78
C LEU A 130 19.70 6.92 -1.20
N LEU A 131 19.40 7.58 -0.06
CA LEU A 131 18.10 7.57 0.57
C LEU A 131 17.39 8.90 0.31
N ASP A 132 16.15 8.85 -0.19
CA ASP A 132 15.29 9.98 -0.47
C ASP A 132 13.94 9.76 0.22
N VAL A 133 13.75 10.33 1.41
CA VAL A 133 12.49 10.20 2.14
C VAL A 133 11.60 11.41 1.89
N ILE A 134 10.39 11.17 1.42
CA ILE A 134 9.40 12.18 1.07
C ILE A 134 8.23 12.11 2.05
N LEU A 135 8.13 13.09 2.94
CA LEU A 135 6.99 13.29 3.81
C LEU A 135 5.93 14.09 3.06
N VAL A 136 4.77 13.50 2.84
CA VAL A 136 3.71 14.09 2.00
C VAL A 136 2.58 14.57 2.88
N VAL A 137 2.23 15.85 2.76
CA VAL A 137 1.22 16.49 3.61
C VAL A 137 0.23 17.28 2.75
N GLU A 138 -1.06 17.20 3.05
CA GLU A 138 -2.08 18.01 2.39
C GLU A 138 -1.92 19.52 2.71
N ALA A 139 -2.19 20.39 1.75
CA ALA A 139 -1.98 21.83 1.89
C ALA A 139 -2.78 22.48 3.03
N ASP A 140 -3.94 21.91 3.34
CA ASP A 140 -4.82 22.39 4.42
C ASP A 140 -4.58 21.72 5.78
N ASP A 141 -3.64 20.75 5.85
CA ASP A 141 -3.26 20.12 7.11
C ASP A 141 -2.19 20.94 7.85
N GLN A 142 -2.63 22.02 8.48
CA GLN A 142 -1.74 22.90 9.24
C GLN A 142 -1.12 22.20 10.45
N ILE A 143 -1.83 21.23 11.04
CA ILE A 143 -1.36 20.51 12.27
C ILE A 143 -0.07 19.76 11.95
N THR A 144 -0.08 18.91 10.92
CA THR A 144 1.09 18.13 10.51
C THR A 144 2.21 19.03 9.98
N ARG A 145 1.87 20.06 9.20
CA ARG A 145 2.85 21.02 8.66
C ARG A 145 3.61 21.74 9.79
N ASP A 146 2.90 22.21 10.81
CA ASP A 146 3.53 22.88 11.96
C ASP A 146 4.37 21.91 12.80
N ALA A 147 3.95 20.65 12.92
CA ALA A 147 4.74 19.63 13.60
C ALA A 147 6.05 19.34 12.85
N LEU A 148 6.00 19.20 11.52
CA LEU A 148 7.19 19.00 10.69
C LEU A 148 8.10 20.22 10.67
N ALA A 149 7.56 21.43 10.62
CA ALA A 149 8.34 22.67 10.62
C ALA A 149 9.14 22.86 11.94
N ARG A 150 8.66 22.28 13.04
CA ARG A 150 9.38 22.28 14.33
C ARG A 150 10.40 21.17 14.47
N SER A 151 10.42 20.22 13.53
CA SER A 151 11.31 19.05 13.57
C SER A 151 12.58 19.31 12.77
N GLU A 152 13.73 18.92 13.30
CA GLU A 152 14.98 18.90 12.56
C GLU A 152 14.99 17.68 11.63
N LEU A 153 14.75 17.92 10.34
CA LEU A 153 14.74 16.87 9.33
C LEU A 153 16.17 16.64 8.79
N PRO A 154 16.63 15.37 8.68
CA PRO A 154 17.89 15.06 8.02
C PRO A 154 17.87 15.51 6.53
N GLN A 155 19.06 15.72 5.94
CA GLN A 155 19.18 16.18 4.55
C GLN A 155 18.55 15.23 3.51
N TRP A 156 18.47 13.94 3.81
CA TRP A 156 17.84 12.93 2.97
C TRP A 156 16.31 12.87 3.11
N MET A 157 15.73 13.72 3.98
CA MET A 157 14.30 13.79 4.24
C MET A 157 13.76 15.16 3.85
N ARG A 158 12.65 15.20 3.12
CA ARG A 158 12.02 16.42 2.65
C ARG A 158 10.51 16.36 2.70
N VAL A 159 9.87 17.51 2.83
CA VAL A 159 8.42 17.64 2.87
C VAL A 159 7.91 18.09 1.52
N ILE A 160 6.90 17.40 1.01
CA ILE A 160 6.14 17.79 -0.20
C ILE A 160 4.70 18.09 0.23
N THR A 161 4.23 19.28 -0.14
CA THR A 161 2.85 19.69 0.12
C THR A 161 1.98 19.39 -1.09
N VAL A 162 0.92 18.62 -0.90
CA VAL A 162 -0.07 18.30 -1.95
C VAL A 162 -1.08 19.44 -2.03
N PRO A 163 -1.22 20.13 -3.16
CA PRO A 163 -2.23 21.16 -3.32
C PRO A 163 -3.65 20.63 -3.17
N ASN A 164 -4.59 21.48 -2.73
CA ASN A 164 -5.99 21.08 -2.62
C ASN A 164 -6.53 20.57 -3.95
N GLY A 165 -7.30 19.50 -3.90
CA GLY A 165 -7.89 18.83 -5.05
C GLY A 165 -9.31 18.37 -4.81
N SER A 166 -9.86 17.62 -5.76
CA SER A 166 -11.24 17.12 -5.71
C SER A 166 -11.42 15.99 -4.69
N VAL A 167 -10.37 15.20 -4.45
CA VAL A 167 -10.35 14.11 -3.47
C VAL A 167 -9.14 14.26 -2.54
N LYS A 168 -9.28 13.78 -1.31
CA LYS A 168 -8.21 13.70 -0.31
C LYS A 168 -8.04 12.25 0.10
N THR A 169 -7.10 11.59 -0.54
CA THR A 169 -6.85 10.17 -0.32
C THR A 169 -5.35 9.91 -0.26
N LYS A 170 -4.95 8.87 0.46
CA LYS A 170 -3.55 8.43 0.50
C LYS A 170 -3.01 8.14 -0.91
N PRO A 171 -3.71 7.39 -1.79
CA PRO A 171 -3.26 7.16 -3.16
C PRO A 171 -2.98 8.44 -3.95
N ARG A 172 -3.83 9.48 -3.82
CA ARG A 172 -3.60 10.77 -4.46
C ARG A 172 -2.32 11.43 -3.97
N ALA A 173 -2.11 11.42 -2.66
CA ALA A 173 -0.90 12.00 -2.06
C ALA A 173 0.36 11.25 -2.52
N LEU A 174 0.30 9.91 -2.58
CA LEU A 174 1.39 9.07 -3.10
C LEU A 174 1.68 9.37 -4.57
N ASN A 175 0.64 9.51 -5.41
CA ASN A 175 0.78 9.87 -6.83
C ASN A 175 1.47 11.21 -7.02
N HIS A 176 1.09 12.22 -6.23
CA HIS A 176 1.72 13.53 -6.27
C HIS A 176 3.18 13.46 -5.85
N ALA A 177 3.49 12.71 -4.80
CA ALA A 177 4.87 12.55 -4.32
C ALA A 177 5.76 11.78 -5.29
N LEU A 178 5.19 10.83 -6.04
CA LEU A 178 5.91 10.00 -7.00
C LEU A 178 6.62 10.84 -8.07
N ASP A 179 6.02 11.97 -8.48
CA ASP A 179 6.62 12.89 -9.46
C ASP A 179 7.91 13.55 -8.94
N TYR A 180 8.09 13.56 -7.64
CA TYR A 180 9.30 14.09 -6.98
C TYR A 180 10.28 13.01 -6.54
N ALA A 181 9.92 11.73 -6.62
CA ALA A 181 10.78 10.63 -6.22
C ALA A 181 12.02 10.54 -7.13
N ARG A 182 13.18 10.28 -6.53
CA ARG A 182 14.47 10.17 -7.24
C ARG A 182 14.94 8.73 -7.38
N GLY A 183 14.40 7.83 -6.54
CA GLY A 183 14.82 6.45 -6.44
C GLY A 183 14.39 5.59 -7.62
N ALA A 184 15.22 4.62 -7.98
CA ALA A 184 14.87 3.53 -8.89
C ALA A 184 13.87 2.55 -8.24
N ILE A 185 13.87 2.50 -6.91
CA ILE A 185 12.91 1.76 -6.09
C ILE A 185 12.10 2.79 -5.31
N VAL A 186 10.78 2.62 -5.27
CA VAL A 186 9.86 3.45 -4.47
C VAL A 186 9.27 2.59 -3.37
N GLY A 187 9.51 2.97 -2.12
CA GLY A 187 8.94 2.35 -0.93
C GLY A 187 7.81 3.19 -0.34
N ILE A 188 6.82 2.53 0.26
CA ILE A 188 5.69 3.17 0.96
C ILE A 188 5.73 2.74 2.41
N TYR A 189 5.74 3.73 3.32
CA TYR A 189 5.54 3.51 4.75
C TYR A 189 4.35 4.31 5.26
N ASP A 190 3.76 3.80 6.33
CA ASP A 190 2.82 4.56 7.15
C ASP A 190 3.57 5.31 8.27
N ALA A 191 2.92 6.30 8.84
CA ALA A 191 3.51 7.14 9.88
C ALA A 191 3.96 6.35 11.14
N GLU A 192 3.25 5.28 11.45
CA GLU A 192 3.51 4.40 12.58
C GLU A 192 4.50 3.27 12.29
N ASP A 193 4.93 3.08 11.05
CA ASP A 193 5.84 2.00 10.70
C ASP A 193 7.20 2.12 11.43
N ALA A 194 7.72 0.97 11.78
CA ALA A 194 9.03 0.83 12.40
C ALA A 194 9.85 -0.24 11.65
N PRO A 195 10.43 0.14 10.50
CA PRO A 195 11.18 -0.81 9.68
C PRO A 195 12.41 -1.36 10.41
N ASP A 196 12.75 -2.62 10.11
CA ASP A 196 14.02 -3.19 10.54
C ASP A 196 15.18 -2.39 9.92
N PRO A 197 16.30 -2.20 10.64
CA PRO A 197 17.44 -1.42 10.13
C PRO A 197 17.94 -1.91 8.77
N ASP A 198 18.00 -3.21 8.54
CA ASP A 198 18.51 -3.84 7.32
C ASP A 198 17.44 -4.07 6.23
N GLN A 199 16.21 -3.57 6.43
CA GLN A 199 15.09 -3.84 5.52
C GLN A 199 15.39 -3.39 4.08
N LEU A 200 15.93 -2.20 3.89
CA LEU A 200 16.22 -1.69 2.54
C LEU A 200 17.32 -2.49 1.84
N GLN A 201 18.31 -2.96 2.57
CA GLN A 201 19.35 -3.85 2.02
C GLN A 201 18.73 -5.18 1.55
N LYS A 202 17.82 -5.77 2.35
CA LYS A 202 17.08 -6.98 2.00
C LYS A 202 16.21 -6.78 0.76
N VAL A 203 15.54 -5.63 0.65
CA VAL A 203 14.73 -5.25 -0.51
C VAL A 203 15.58 -5.19 -1.78
N VAL A 204 16.73 -4.50 -1.72
CA VAL A 204 17.66 -4.41 -2.85
C VAL A 204 18.15 -5.80 -3.25
N ALA A 205 18.63 -6.58 -2.30
CA ALA A 205 19.11 -7.94 -2.54
C ALA A 205 18.02 -8.82 -3.18
N GLN A 206 16.77 -8.69 -2.73
CA GLN A 206 15.66 -9.43 -3.31
C GLN A 206 15.35 -9.00 -4.74
N PHE A 207 15.32 -7.70 -5.05
CA PHE A 207 15.13 -7.21 -6.41
C PHE A 207 16.28 -7.60 -7.36
N GLN A 208 17.52 -7.65 -6.87
CA GLN A 208 18.66 -8.09 -7.66
C GLN A 208 18.61 -9.58 -8.02
N ARG A 209 18.04 -10.41 -7.13
CA ARG A 209 17.84 -11.84 -7.37
C ARG A 209 16.62 -12.17 -8.20
N SER A 210 15.64 -11.29 -8.17
CA SER A 210 14.39 -11.45 -8.89
C SER A 210 14.54 -10.98 -10.34
N GLY A 211 13.87 -11.65 -11.25
CA GLY A 211 13.79 -11.20 -12.65
C GLY A 211 13.01 -9.87 -12.76
N PRO A 212 13.02 -9.29 -13.96
CA PRO A 212 12.32 -8.02 -14.24
C PRO A 212 10.80 -8.11 -14.08
N GLU A 213 10.23 -9.31 -14.12
CA GLU A 213 8.81 -9.60 -13.91
C GLU A 213 8.34 -9.33 -12.50
N VAL A 214 9.25 -9.28 -11.51
CA VAL A 214 8.91 -8.91 -10.13
C VAL A 214 8.89 -7.40 -10.01
N ALA A 215 7.69 -6.85 -10.05
CA ALA A 215 7.43 -5.41 -10.01
C ALA A 215 7.39 -4.86 -8.59
N CYS A 216 6.91 -5.66 -7.63
CA CYS A 216 6.67 -5.24 -6.24
C CYS A 216 7.14 -6.29 -5.25
N LEU A 217 7.67 -5.82 -4.12
CA LEU A 217 7.95 -6.62 -2.93
C LEU A 217 7.07 -6.13 -1.79
N GLN A 218 6.35 -7.06 -1.15
CA GLN A 218 5.62 -6.80 0.07
C GLN A 218 6.47 -7.20 1.26
N GLY A 219 6.72 -6.26 2.17
CA GLY A 219 7.35 -6.56 3.45
C GLY A 219 6.41 -7.36 4.35
N VAL A 220 6.99 -8.14 5.24
CA VAL A 220 6.25 -8.84 6.29
C VAL A 220 5.84 -7.83 7.35
N LEU A 221 4.53 -7.64 7.53
CA LEU A 221 4.02 -6.79 8.59
C LEU A 221 3.87 -7.59 9.89
N ASP A 222 4.23 -6.96 10.99
CA ASP A 222 4.09 -7.52 12.33
C ASP A 222 3.66 -6.45 13.34
N TYR A 223 3.14 -6.88 14.48
CA TYR A 223 2.73 -5.96 15.54
C TYR A 223 3.88 -5.73 16.53
N TYR A 224 4.20 -4.46 16.79
CA TYR A 224 5.24 -4.08 17.75
C TYR A 224 4.83 -4.29 19.22
N ASN A 225 3.53 -4.48 19.49
CA ASN A 225 2.98 -4.59 20.84
C ASN A 225 2.18 -5.88 21.10
N PRO A 226 2.70 -7.08 20.78
CA PRO A 226 1.94 -8.35 20.80
C PRO A 226 1.44 -8.74 22.20
N HIS A 227 2.03 -8.19 23.26
CA HIS A 227 1.74 -8.58 24.65
C HIS A 227 0.89 -7.54 25.42
N THR A 228 0.45 -6.44 24.78
CA THR A 228 -0.29 -5.36 25.45
C THR A 228 -1.63 -5.84 26.01
N ASN A 229 -2.38 -6.60 25.20
CA ASN A 229 -3.69 -7.16 25.60
C ASN A 229 -4.05 -8.38 24.74
N TRP A 230 -5.20 -9.00 25.03
CA TRP A 230 -5.69 -10.15 24.28
C TRP A 230 -5.91 -9.85 22.79
N LEU A 231 -6.47 -8.70 22.47
CA LEU A 231 -6.76 -8.28 21.09
C LEU A 231 -5.46 -8.12 20.28
N SER A 232 -4.43 -7.50 20.87
CA SER A 232 -3.10 -7.39 20.23
C SER A 232 -2.50 -8.75 19.89
N ARG A 233 -2.70 -9.76 20.77
CA ARG A 233 -2.25 -11.14 20.50
C ARG A 233 -3.00 -11.75 19.32
N CYS A 234 -4.32 -11.56 19.25
CA CYS A 234 -5.11 -12.04 18.11
C CYS A 234 -4.63 -11.45 16.81
N PHE A 235 -4.42 -10.13 16.74
CA PHE A 235 -3.89 -9.47 15.56
C PHE A 235 -2.48 -9.95 15.20
N THR A 236 -1.60 -10.14 16.19
CA THR A 236 -0.26 -10.69 15.94
C THR A 236 -0.33 -12.08 15.30
N ILE A 237 -1.21 -12.96 15.78
CA ILE A 237 -1.40 -14.30 15.20
C ILE A 237 -1.96 -14.21 13.78
N GLU A 238 -2.95 -13.34 13.56
CA GLU A 238 -3.56 -13.12 12.25
C GLU A 238 -2.54 -12.61 11.23
N TYR A 239 -1.77 -11.58 11.59
CA TYR A 239 -0.73 -11.02 10.73
C TYR A 239 0.39 -12.02 10.45
N ALA A 240 0.84 -12.74 11.46
CA ALA A 240 1.84 -13.79 11.26
C ALA A 240 1.31 -14.90 10.32
N GLY A 241 0.07 -15.33 10.49
CA GLY A 241 -0.58 -16.27 9.57
C GLY A 241 -0.68 -15.74 8.14
N TRP A 242 -1.09 -14.49 7.99
CA TRP A 242 -1.26 -13.85 6.70
C TRP A 242 0.06 -13.61 5.98
N PHE A 243 0.97 -12.85 6.60
CA PHE A 243 2.21 -12.41 5.95
C PHE A 243 3.31 -13.49 5.90
N ARG A 244 3.31 -14.46 6.80
CA ARG A 244 4.38 -15.49 6.85
C ARG A 244 3.97 -16.82 6.21
N LEU A 245 2.66 -17.09 6.05
CA LEU A 245 2.17 -18.34 5.51
C LEU A 245 1.30 -18.16 4.27
N ILE A 246 0.22 -17.38 4.37
CA ILE A 246 -0.79 -17.32 3.30
C ILE A 246 -0.25 -16.56 2.07
N LEU A 247 0.24 -15.33 2.24
CA LEU A 247 0.75 -14.54 1.11
C LEU A 247 1.94 -15.20 0.39
N PRO A 248 2.96 -15.73 1.09
CA PRO A 248 4.02 -16.50 0.44
C PRO A 248 3.52 -17.73 -0.30
N GLY A 249 2.52 -18.42 0.26
CA GLY A 249 1.90 -19.57 -0.41
C GLY A 249 1.16 -19.17 -1.69
N ILE A 250 0.35 -18.12 -1.64
CA ILE A 250 -0.35 -17.55 -2.81
C ILE A 250 0.67 -17.16 -3.90
N ALA A 251 1.74 -16.47 -3.52
CA ALA A 251 2.81 -16.08 -4.45
C ALA A 251 3.46 -17.30 -5.14
N ARG A 252 3.74 -18.37 -4.36
CA ARG A 252 4.33 -19.62 -4.91
C ARG A 252 3.38 -20.38 -5.84
N MET A 253 2.08 -20.21 -5.64
CA MET A 253 1.05 -20.76 -6.53
C MET A 253 0.92 -19.95 -7.83
N GLY A 254 1.65 -18.84 -7.99
CA GLY A 254 1.54 -17.95 -9.16
C GLY A 254 0.22 -17.17 -9.21
N LEU A 255 -0.48 -17.04 -8.08
CA LEU A 255 -1.72 -16.29 -7.97
C LEU A 255 -1.44 -14.82 -7.63
N VAL A 256 -2.44 -13.98 -7.87
CA VAL A 256 -2.39 -12.55 -7.51
C VAL A 256 -2.26 -12.42 -6.00
N VAL A 257 -1.19 -11.75 -5.56
CA VAL A 257 -0.95 -11.45 -4.15
C VAL A 257 -1.65 -10.15 -3.78
N PRO A 258 -2.62 -10.15 -2.86
CA PRO A 258 -3.19 -8.92 -2.35
C PRO A 258 -2.14 -8.16 -1.56
N LEU A 259 -1.88 -6.92 -1.97
CA LEU A 259 -0.90 -6.06 -1.34
C LEU A 259 -1.49 -5.39 -0.08
N GLY A 260 -0.65 -5.19 0.93
CA GLY A 260 -0.98 -4.36 2.09
C GLY A 260 -0.96 -2.87 1.76
N GLY A 261 -1.41 -2.04 2.70
CA GLY A 261 -1.41 -0.58 2.53
C GLY A 261 -0.04 0.08 2.78
N THR A 262 0.92 -0.66 3.31
CA THR A 262 2.24 -0.15 3.72
C THR A 262 3.34 -1.20 3.53
N THR A 263 4.59 -0.79 3.70
CA THR A 263 5.80 -1.62 3.56
C THR A 263 5.85 -2.32 2.20
N LEU A 264 5.52 -1.54 1.17
CA LEU A 264 5.55 -1.94 -0.23
C LEU A 264 6.72 -1.30 -0.94
N PHE A 265 7.41 -2.06 -1.77
CA PHE A 265 8.52 -1.56 -2.56
C PHE A 265 8.32 -1.92 -4.02
N PHE A 266 8.35 -0.91 -4.87
CA PHE A 266 8.09 -1.04 -6.31
C PHE A 266 9.34 -0.71 -7.12
N ARG A 267 9.54 -1.40 -8.25
CA ARG A 267 10.37 -0.84 -9.31
C ARG A 267 9.66 0.39 -9.86
N ARG A 268 10.28 1.57 -9.74
CA ARG A 268 9.66 2.84 -10.12
C ARG A 268 9.16 2.84 -11.55
N SER A 269 9.96 2.35 -12.50
CA SER A 269 9.58 2.31 -13.92
C SER A 269 8.28 1.54 -14.16
N VAL A 270 8.12 0.39 -13.49
CA VAL A 270 6.89 -0.43 -13.63
C VAL A 270 5.70 0.25 -12.93
N LEU A 271 5.91 0.86 -11.77
CA LEU A 271 4.85 1.60 -11.07
C LEU A 271 4.34 2.77 -11.92
N GLU A 272 5.23 3.50 -12.58
CA GLU A 272 4.87 4.61 -13.48
C GLU A 272 4.16 4.12 -14.74
N GLU A 273 4.59 3.00 -15.32
CA GLU A 273 3.95 2.36 -16.48
C GLU A 273 2.52 1.91 -16.19
N LEU A 274 2.27 1.39 -14.98
CA LEU A 274 0.93 0.99 -14.52
C LEU A 274 0.02 2.17 -14.13
N GLY A 275 0.49 3.42 -14.23
CA GLY A 275 -0.28 4.59 -13.84
C GLY A 275 -0.34 4.81 -12.32
N ALA A 276 0.52 4.14 -11.55
CA ALA A 276 0.66 4.22 -10.10
C ALA A 276 -0.62 3.80 -9.33
N TRP A 277 -1.23 4.67 -8.52
CA TRP A 277 -2.39 4.33 -7.70
C TRP A 277 -3.65 5.04 -8.18
N ASP A 278 -4.80 4.34 -8.11
CA ASP A 278 -6.09 5.01 -8.32
C ASP A 278 -6.38 5.96 -7.16
N ALA A 279 -6.38 7.26 -7.44
CA ALA A 279 -6.64 8.30 -6.45
C ALA A 279 -8.04 8.22 -5.82
N HIS A 280 -8.97 7.51 -6.43
CA HIS A 280 -10.35 7.36 -5.99
C HIS A 280 -10.61 6.05 -5.23
N ASN A 281 -9.60 5.20 -5.10
CA ASN A 281 -9.67 3.96 -4.32
C ASN A 281 -9.32 4.24 -2.87
N VAL A 282 -10.30 4.10 -1.96
CA VAL A 282 -10.18 4.36 -0.51
C VAL A 282 -10.70 3.17 0.28
#